data_5fe3f03dc0dcdfa738c34017b49f955d
#
_entry.id   5fe3f03dc0dcdfa738c34017b49f955d
#
_cell.length_a   1.000
_cell.length_b   1.000
_cell.length_c   1.000
_cell.angle_alpha   90.00
_cell.angle_beta   90.00
_cell.angle_gamma   90.00
#
_symmetry.space_group_name_H-M   'P 1'
#
loop_
_entity.id
_entity.type
_entity.pdbx_description
1 polymer ?
#
loop_
_entity_poly.entity_id
_entity_poly.type
_entity_poly.pdbx_seq_one_letter_code
_entity_poly.pdbx_strand_id
1 'polypeptide(L)'
;MNRKTNNKPTPELKRDSYWQFLFQKPQLADWLTILLSCLVGYILIRVCYPTPATYSDAFSYVAAAESDQFSIYRPFGYSMFLQIVHALSHSMQAVIASQFILYAFSLGLFLLAVKRYYPILQTWLRSLLEVVITLAPTVIYMLNALMSDALFCCLIFIMLAMLLVLIHDDSWVAAGIYLAAFFCSLFVRYSAMFFPIAIIPILLWAAKPIQRWVTIALTCALFGVFYQNITTNMREVIHRSQFSTGFDGWQLANNGMHVLPYIDDEQQPDNKRLRDLHHFVQPAFNDVIIAGTDSGRHVTAAFLWQSHFPLKQYMYRYMQTNRIAYPVAWARLGGGLYAEYGKWLIMHYPTLFWKYYLGLNTKSAFYPTNLEMVGHYSEIPSDQKDIASWFDFDTQQPHAARYPIYENKLKGFLPVIDLLTWLLFAGAFVMIIVRRRTLLASRPQRLAFALLFVFGFVYYGTTTFASPIVIRYWLPMYAIKLAFVWMLLSNYVKSQND
;
A
#
# COMPACT_ATOMS: atom_id res chain seq x y z
N MET A 1 37.89 -4.10 60.89
CA MET A 1 37.81 -5.21 59.91
C MET A 1 36.74 -4.88 58.90
N ASN A 2 37.10 -4.20 57.80
CA ASN A 2 36.18 -3.81 56.72
C ASN A 2 36.18 -4.93 55.65
N ARG A 3 35.10 -5.71 55.57
CA ARG A 3 34.88 -6.64 54.43
C ARG A 3 34.42 -5.82 53.21
N LYS A 4 35.33 -5.61 52.28
CA LYS A 4 34.98 -5.18 50.91
C LYS A 4 34.25 -6.33 50.22
N THR A 5 32.96 -6.21 50.05
CA THR A 5 32.19 -7.10 49.18
C THR A 5 32.59 -6.81 47.74
N ASN A 6 33.33 -7.69 47.12
CA ASN A 6 33.65 -7.71 45.69
C ASN A 6 32.37 -8.10 44.91
N ASN A 7 31.52 -7.13 44.58
CA ASN A 7 30.49 -7.31 43.59
C ASN A 7 31.14 -7.38 42.19
N LYS A 8 31.52 -8.56 41.74
CA LYS A 8 31.79 -8.79 40.33
C LYS A 8 30.49 -8.55 39.59
N PRO A 9 30.45 -7.72 38.51
CA PRO A 9 29.28 -7.57 37.71
C PRO A 9 28.94 -8.95 37.14
N THR A 10 27.69 -9.39 37.37
CA THR A 10 27.13 -10.58 36.71
C THR A 10 27.28 -10.43 35.21
N PRO A 11 27.83 -11.43 34.48
CA PRO A 11 27.98 -11.32 33.04
C PRO A 11 26.60 -11.10 32.43
N GLU A 12 26.43 -9.96 31.76
CA GLU A 12 25.25 -9.72 30.91
C GLU A 12 25.21 -10.88 29.92
N LEU A 13 24.24 -11.75 30.08
CA LEU A 13 23.88 -12.77 29.06
C LEU A 13 23.69 -12.04 27.75
N LYS A 14 24.64 -12.21 26.82
CA LYS A 14 24.50 -11.68 25.44
C LYS A 14 23.16 -12.12 24.88
N ARG A 15 22.27 -11.18 24.74
CA ARG A 15 20.96 -11.43 24.13
C ARG A 15 21.20 -11.90 22.69
N ASP A 16 20.67 -13.07 22.34
CA ASP A 16 20.77 -13.58 20.97
C ASP A 16 20.38 -12.52 19.95
N SER A 17 21.02 -12.48 18.79
CA SER A 17 20.64 -11.57 17.73
C SER A 17 19.22 -11.94 17.20
N TYR A 18 18.56 -11.00 16.54
CA TYR A 18 17.26 -11.28 15.89
C TYR A 18 17.37 -12.48 14.92
N TRP A 19 18.48 -12.60 14.22
CA TRP A 19 18.70 -13.68 13.25
C TRP A 19 18.85 -15.04 13.93
N GLN A 20 19.54 -15.11 15.07
CA GLN A 20 19.59 -16.32 15.88
C GLN A 20 18.22 -16.68 16.44
N PHE A 21 17.46 -15.67 16.92
CA PHE A 21 16.10 -15.86 17.43
C PHE A 21 15.17 -16.49 16.37
N LEU A 22 15.20 -16.05 15.10
CA LEU A 22 14.31 -16.54 14.04
C LEU A 22 14.36 -18.06 13.84
N PHE A 23 15.54 -18.67 14.04
CA PHE A 23 15.78 -20.08 13.77
C PHE A 23 15.82 -20.95 15.04
N GLN A 24 15.49 -20.42 16.19
CA GLN A 24 15.36 -21.21 17.42
C GLN A 24 14.13 -22.13 17.37
N LYS A 25 14.25 -23.31 17.99
CA LYS A 25 13.15 -24.30 18.06
C LYS A 25 11.79 -23.74 18.49
N PRO A 26 11.68 -22.82 19.49
CA PRO A 26 10.39 -22.25 19.86
C PRO A 26 9.71 -21.44 18.76
N GLN A 27 10.47 -20.87 17.80
CA GLN A 27 9.93 -20.07 16.70
C GLN A 27 9.48 -20.93 15.52
N LEU A 28 9.91 -22.18 15.47
CA LEU A 28 9.47 -23.11 14.44
C LEU A 28 7.95 -23.31 14.44
N ALA A 29 7.34 -23.33 15.62
CA ALA A 29 5.88 -23.44 15.74
C ALA A 29 5.15 -22.24 15.13
N ASP A 30 5.67 -21.00 15.33
CA ASP A 30 5.07 -19.79 14.74
C ASP A 30 5.27 -19.78 13.22
N TRP A 31 6.46 -20.13 12.73
CA TRP A 31 6.69 -20.32 11.30
C TRP A 31 5.73 -21.33 10.67
N LEU A 32 5.55 -22.49 11.33
CA LEU A 32 4.61 -23.50 10.85
C LEU A 32 3.16 -23.01 10.87
N THR A 33 2.75 -22.28 11.92
CA THR A 33 1.41 -21.68 12.00
C THR A 33 1.18 -20.73 10.82
N ILE A 34 2.11 -19.82 10.53
CA ILE A 34 1.99 -18.85 9.45
C ILE A 34 2.01 -19.55 8.09
N LEU A 35 2.96 -20.46 7.85
CA LEU A 35 3.09 -21.18 6.58
C LEU A 35 1.89 -22.06 6.29
N LEU A 36 1.41 -22.83 7.29
CA LEU A 36 0.23 -23.69 7.13
C LEU A 36 -1.04 -22.85 6.93
N SER A 37 -1.21 -21.74 7.66
CA SER A 37 -2.33 -20.83 7.46
C SER A 37 -2.30 -20.24 6.04
N CYS A 38 -1.14 -19.81 5.58
CA CYS A 38 -0.97 -19.30 4.22
C CYS A 38 -1.26 -20.36 3.15
N LEU A 39 -0.81 -21.61 3.37
CA LEU A 39 -1.12 -22.73 2.49
C LEU A 39 -2.62 -23.03 2.45
N VAL A 40 -3.29 -23.02 3.62
CA VAL A 40 -4.75 -23.17 3.71
C VAL A 40 -5.44 -22.05 2.92
N GLY A 41 -5.02 -20.79 3.11
CA GLY A 41 -5.54 -19.66 2.35
C GLY A 41 -5.35 -19.82 0.85
N TYR A 42 -4.16 -20.27 0.41
CA TYR A 42 -3.86 -20.57 -0.99
C TYR A 42 -4.81 -21.65 -1.54
N ILE A 43 -4.95 -22.78 -0.84
CA ILE A 43 -5.82 -23.87 -1.28
C ILE A 43 -7.28 -23.41 -1.36
N LEU A 44 -7.78 -22.72 -0.34
CA LEU A 44 -9.15 -22.22 -0.30
C LEU A 44 -9.46 -21.28 -1.46
N ILE A 45 -8.57 -20.30 -1.70
CA ILE A 45 -8.78 -19.35 -2.79
C ILE A 45 -8.70 -20.05 -4.15
N ARG A 46 -7.82 -21.04 -4.32
CA ARG A 46 -7.68 -21.81 -5.58
C ARG A 46 -8.87 -22.73 -5.82
N VAL A 47 -9.47 -23.26 -4.77
CA VAL A 47 -10.71 -24.06 -4.89
C VAL A 47 -11.88 -23.16 -5.31
N CYS A 48 -12.00 -21.97 -4.71
CA CYS A 48 -13.08 -21.04 -5.03
C CYS A 48 -12.89 -20.33 -6.38
N TYR A 49 -11.64 -19.99 -6.71
CA TYR A 49 -11.26 -19.23 -7.90
C TYR A 49 -10.09 -19.91 -8.62
N PRO A 50 -10.39 -20.83 -9.53
CA PRO A 50 -9.38 -21.61 -10.24
C PRO A 50 -8.42 -20.76 -11.06
N THR A 51 -8.87 -19.61 -11.56
CA THR A 51 -8.08 -18.66 -12.33
C THR A 51 -7.68 -17.48 -11.46
N PRO A 52 -6.42 -16.98 -11.55
CA PRO A 52 -6.02 -15.73 -10.93
C PRO A 52 -6.84 -14.54 -11.44
N ALA A 53 -7.08 -13.56 -10.57
CA ALA A 53 -7.77 -12.35 -10.96
C ALA A 53 -6.85 -11.47 -11.83
N THR A 54 -7.36 -11.04 -12.98
CA THR A 54 -6.72 -10.07 -13.87
C THR A 54 -7.56 -8.80 -13.91
N TYR A 55 -7.10 -7.75 -13.23
CA TYR A 55 -7.72 -6.44 -13.33
C TYR A 55 -7.08 -5.62 -14.45
N SER A 56 -7.70 -4.52 -14.83
CA SER A 56 -7.20 -3.60 -15.87
C SER A 56 -5.72 -3.19 -15.67
N ASP A 57 -5.25 -3.15 -14.43
CA ASP A 57 -3.87 -2.85 -14.10
C ASP A 57 -2.90 -3.98 -14.52
N ALA A 58 -3.34 -5.24 -14.49
CA ALA A 58 -2.52 -6.40 -14.85
C ALA A 58 -1.98 -6.30 -16.27
N PHE A 59 -2.81 -5.82 -17.21
CA PHE A 59 -2.41 -5.58 -18.58
C PHE A 59 -1.19 -4.68 -18.69
N SER A 60 -1.19 -3.55 -17.97
CA SER A 60 -0.06 -2.60 -18.01
C SER A 60 1.23 -3.15 -17.41
N TYR A 61 1.14 -4.06 -16.43
CA TYR A 61 2.32 -4.72 -15.85
C TYR A 61 2.89 -5.78 -16.79
N VAL A 62 2.03 -6.57 -17.42
CA VAL A 62 2.46 -7.59 -18.39
C VAL A 62 3.06 -6.95 -19.65
N ALA A 63 2.39 -5.94 -20.21
CA ALA A 63 2.91 -5.22 -21.38
C ALA A 63 4.27 -4.57 -21.10
N ALA A 64 4.47 -4.01 -19.91
CA ALA A 64 5.78 -3.46 -19.51
C ALA A 64 6.82 -4.57 -19.28
N ALA A 65 6.42 -5.75 -18.79
CA ALA A 65 7.31 -6.89 -18.61
C ALA A 65 7.74 -7.48 -19.96
N GLU A 66 6.84 -7.57 -20.93
CA GLU A 66 7.10 -8.08 -22.26
C GLU A 66 7.99 -7.14 -23.10
N SER A 67 7.69 -5.86 -23.08
CA SER A 67 8.41 -4.84 -23.88
C SER A 67 9.72 -4.37 -23.26
N ASP A 68 9.97 -4.67 -21.99
CA ASP A 68 11.09 -4.12 -21.19
C ASP A 68 11.20 -2.59 -21.23
N GLN A 69 10.04 -1.91 -21.35
CA GLN A 69 9.98 -0.46 -21.50
C GLN A 69 9.43 0.23 -20.24
N PHE A 70 9.94 1.45 -20.01
CA PHE A 70 9.41 2.31 -18.97
C PHE A 70 7.93 2.66 -19.20
N SER A 71 7.10 2.34 -18.23
CA SER A 71 5.69 2.74 -18.23
C SER A 71 5.48 4.04 -17.46
N ILE A 72 4.85 5.03 -18.11
CA ILE A 72 4.45 6.28 -17.44
C ILE A 72 3.34 6.09 -16.40
N TYR A 73 2.61 4.98 -16.49
CA TYR A 73 1.47 4.74 -15.60
C TYR A 73 1.87 4.03 -14.31
N ARG A 74 2.91 3.20 -14.37
CA ARG A 74 3.27 2.28 -13.30
C ARG A 74 4.78 2.21 -13.10
N PRO A 75 5.26 2.10 -11.86
CA PRO A 75 6.65 1.75 -11.61
C PRO A 75 6.96 0.34 -12.12
N PHE A 76 8.18 0.11 -12.59
CA PHE A 76 8.58 -1.12 -13.29
C PHE A 76 8.82 -2.33 -12.37
N GLY A 77 8.93 -2.14 -11.05
CA GLY A 77 9.36 -3.20 -10.13
C GLY A 77 8.46 -4.43 -10.08
N TYR A 78 7.14 -4.27 -10.25
CA TYR A 78 6.26 -5.44 -10.34
C TYR A 78 6.40 -6.15 -11.70
N SER A 79 6.64 -5.43 -12.78
CA SER A 79 6.94 -6.02 -14.09
C SER A 79 8.25 -6.82 -14.05
N MET A 80 9.30 -6.35 -13.36
CA MET A 80 10.52 -7.13 -13.10
C MET A 80 10.23 -8.40 -12.30
N PHE A 81 9.38 -8.33 -11.30
CA PHE A 81 8.95 -9.53 -10.56
C PHE A 81 8.25 -10.53 -11.47
N LEU A 82 7.38 -10.07 -12.37
CA LEU A 82 6.74 -10.92 -13.37
C LEU A 82 7.78 -11.56 -14.31
N GLN A 83 8.76 -10.80 -14.80
CA GLN A 83 9.85 -11.32 -15.64
C GLN A 83 10.67 -12.41 -14.93
N ILE A 84 11.01 -12.19 -13.64
CA ILE A 84 11.76 -13.19 -12.85
C ILE A 84 10.96 -14.49 -12.72
N VAL A 85 9.66 -14.40 -12.42
CA VAL A 85 8.82 -15.61 -12.32
C VAL A 85 8.62 -16.25 -13.68
N HIS A 86 8.42 -15.47 -14.74
CA HIS A 86 8.23 -15.95 -16.09
C HIS A 86 9.46 -16.72 -16.61
N ALA A 87 10.66 -16.27 -16.26
CA ALA A 87 11.90 -17.00 -16.59
C ALA A 87 11.97 -18.41 -15.96
N LEU A 88 11.21 -18.66 -14.90
CA LEU A 88 11.11 -19.96 -14.22
C LEU A 88 9.87 -20.75 -14.68
N SER A 89 8.77 -20.07 -14.98
CA SER A 89 7.50 -20.69 -15.37
C SER A 89 6.60 -19.68 -16.06
N HIS A 90 6.04 -20.04 -17.20
CA HIS A 90 5.06 -19.25 -17.96
C HIS A 90 3.64 -19.31 -17.38
N SER A 91 3.46 -19.95 -16.22
CA SER A 91 2.14 -20.08 -15.61
C SER A 91 1.79 -18.90 -14.71
N MET A 92 0.57 -18.35 -14.89
CA MET A 92 -0.02 -17.40 -13.93
C MET A 92 -0.06 -17.95 -12.50
N GLN A 93 -0.19 -19.27 -12.34
CA GLN A 93 -0.20 -19.94 -11.04
C GLN A 93 1.14 -19.82 -10.32
N ALA A 94 2.25 -19.81 -11.08
CA ALA A 94 3.59 -19.61 -10.50
C ALA A 94 3.73 -18.21 -9.89
N VAL A 95 3.16 -17.17 -10.52
CA VAL A 95 3.13 -15.82 -9.98
C VAL A 95 2.35 -15.80 -8.66
N ILE A 96 1.16 -16.40 -8.64
CA ILE A 96 0.32 -16.45 -7.42
C ILE A 96 1.01 -17.23 -6.30
N ALA A 97 1.57 -18.41 -6.61
CA ALA A 97 2.32 -19.18 -5.61
C ALA A 97 3.51 -18.37 -5.04
N SER A 98 4.24 -17.68 -5.91
CA SER A 98 5.35 -16.80 -5.49
C SER A 98 4.86 -15.67 -4.58
N GLN A 99 3.73 -15.04 -4.87
CA GLN A 99 3.12 -14.01 -4.01
C GLN A 99 2.75 -14.57 -2.62
N PHE A 100 2.15 -15.76 -2.56
CA PHE A 100 1.82 -16.41 -1.29
C PHE A 100 3.06 -16.79 -0.47
N ILE A 101 4.11 -17.29 -1.12
CA ILE A 101 5.39 -17.62 -0.46
C ILE A 101 6.04 -16.36 0.11
N LEU A 102 6.15 -15.30 -0.70
CA LEU A 102 6.72 -14.03 -0.26
C LEU A 102 5.90 -13.39 0.87
N TYR A 103 4.57 -13.48 0.80
CA TYR A 103 3.69 -13.01 1.86
C TYR A 103 3.93 -13.76 3.17
N ALA A 104 3.92 -15.09 3.16
CA ALA A 104 4.15 -15.90 4.35
C ALA A 104 5.51 -15.59 4.99
N PHE A 105 6.57 -15.47 4.17
CA PHE A 105 7.90 -15.15 4.64
C PHE A 105 7.99 -13.74 5.22
N SER A 106 7.51 -12.73 4.52
CA SER A 106 7.58 -11.33 4.96
C SER A 106 6.72 -11.05 6.18
N LEU A 107 5.51 -11.63 6.22
CA LEU A 107 4.64 -11.57 7.40
C LEU A 107 5.28 -12.29 8.59
N GLY A 108 5.88 -13.46 8.37
CA GLY A 108 6.60 -14.20 9.40
C GLY A 108 7.76 -13.38 10.00
N LEU A 109 8.57 -12.73 9.17
CA LEU A 109 9.61 -11.82 9.67
C LEU A 109 9.00 -10.70 10.53
N PHE A 110 7.90 -10.10 10.11
CA PHE A 110 7.27 -9.02 10.84
C PHE A 110 6.66 -9.50 12.18
N LEU A 111 5.88 -10.56 12.19
CA LEU A 111 5.25 -11.07 13.41
C LEU A 111 6.27 -11.63 14.41
N LEU A 112 7.34 -12.26 13.93
CA LEU A 112 8.42 -12.72 14.80
C LEU A 112 9.27 -11.55 15.35
N ALA A 113 9.41 -10.45 14.63
CA ALA A 113 9.99 -9.23 15.19
C ALA A 113 9.07 -8.66 16.30
N VAL A 114 7.77 -8.63 16.07
CA VAL A 114 6.80 -8.23 17.11
C VAL A 114 6.90 -9.17 18.31
N LYS A 115 6.86 -10.49 18.12
CA LYS A 115 6.97 -11.50 19.19
C LYS A 115 8.25 -11.34 20.02
N ARG A 116 9.38 -11.08 19.36
CA ARG A 116 10.69 -10.95 20.04
C ARG A 116 10.71 -9.82 21.08
N TYR A 117 10.15 -8.69 20.73
CA TYR A 117 10.17 -7.50 21.58
C TYR A 117 8.93 -7.35 22.44
N TYR A 118 7.82 -8.00 22.02
CA TYR A 118 6.51 -7.96 22.67
C TYR A 118 5.93 -9.38 22.79
N PRO A 119 6.50 -10.23 23.65
CA PRO A 119 6.06 -11.62 23.77
C PRO A 119 4.68 -11.71 24.41
N ILE A 120 3.79 -12.50 23.83
CA ILE A 120 2.55 -13.01 24.47
C ILE A 120 2.85 -14.39 25.03
N LEU A 121 2.68 -14.56 26.34
CA LEU A 121 3.00 -15.81 27.03
C LEU A 121 1.99 -16.92 26.70
N GLN A 122 0.70 -16.58 26.51
CA GLN A 122 -0.34 -17.54 26.13
C GLN A 122 -0.16 -17.96 24.67
N THR A 123 0.35 -19.16 24.46
CA THR A 123 0.64 -19.70 23.13
C THR A 123 -0.61 -19.75 22.23
N TRP A 124 -1.75 -20.18 22.78
CA TRP A 124 -3.00 -20.25 22.01
C TRP A 124 -3.45 -18.87 21.46
N LEU A 125 -3.35 -17.81 22.30
CA LEU A 125 -3.74 -16.46 21.89
C LEU A 125 -2.81 -15.92 20.79
N ARG A 126 -1.51 -16.19 20.92
CA ARG A 126 -0.51 -15.84 19.91
C ARG A 126 -0.80 -16.55 18.59
N SER A 127 -0.96 -17.87 18.61
CA SER A 127 -1.27 -18.64 17.40
C SER A 127 -2.60 -18.22 16.77
N LEU A 128 -3.60 -17.90 17.58
CA LEU A 128 -4.86 -17.35 17.07
C LEU A 128 -4.65 -16.02 16.32
N LEU A 129 -3.87 -15.11 16.89
CA LEU A 129 -3.55 -13.83 16.21
C LEU A 129 -2.78 -14.06 14.91
N GLU A 130 -1.79 -14.95 14.90
CA GLU A 130 -1.06 -15.33 13.70
C GLU A 130 -1.98 -15.87 12.61
N VAL A 131 -2.88 -16.78 12.94
CA VAL A 131 -3.88 -17.34 12.02
C VAL A 131 -4.81 -16.26 11.49
N VAL A 132 -5.38 -15.43 12.37
CA VAL A 132 -6.32 -14.37 12.01
C VAL A 132 -5.65 -13.33 11.09
N ILE A 133 -4.40 -12.96 11.39
CA ILE A 133 -3.65 -12.02 10.54
C ILE A 133 -3.33 -12.65 9.18
N THR A 134 -2.87 -13.90 9.17
CA THR A 134 -2.45 -14.58 7.94
C THR A 134 -3.63 -14.89 7.02
N LEU A 135 -4.77 -15.30 7.57
CA LEU A 135 -5.99 -15.66 6.84
C LEU A 135 -6.95 -14.47 6.65
N ALA A 136 -6.47 -13.23 6.79
CA ALA A 136 -7.29 -12.06 6.51
C ALA A 136 -7.94 -12.19 5.11
N PRO A 137 -9.29 -12.25 4.99
CA PRO A 137 -9.94 -12.60 3.73
C PRO A 137 -9.57 -11.66 2.59
N THR A 138 -9.51 -10.35 2.85
CA THR A 138 -9.08 -9.34 1.87
C THR A 138 -7.68 -9.62 1.33
N VAL A 139 -6.75 -10.01 2.22
CA VAL A 139 -5.36 -10.29 1.84
C VAL A 139 -5.29 -11.54 0.97
N ILE A 140 -5.88 -12.64 1.43
CA ILE A 140 -5.89 -13.93 0.69
C ILE A 140 -6.51 -13.75 -0.70
N TYR A 141 -7.60 -12.98 -0.77
CA TYR A 141 -8.25 -12.66 -2.02
C TYR A 141 -7.35 -11.87 -2.98
N MET A 142 -6.67 -10.84 -2.48
CA MET A 142 -5.80 -10.00 -3.29
C MET A 142 -4.46 -10.66 -3.63
N LEU A 143 -4.00 -11.62 -2.84
CA LEU A 143 -2.83 -12.44 -3.20
C LEU A 143 -3.08 -13.30 -4.44
N ASN A 144 -4.33 -13.62 -4.78
CA ASN A 144 -4.72 -14.34 -6.00
C ASN A 144 -4.91 -13.41 -7.22
N ALA A 145 -4.45 -12.17 -7.16
CA ALA A 145 -4.53 -11.22 -8.25
C ALA A 145 -3.15 -10.91 -8.85
N LEU A 146 -3.09 -10.69 -10.16
CA LEU A 146 -1.91 -10.18 -10.86
C LEU A 146 -1.77 -8.67 -10.62
N MET A 147 -1.33 -8.31 -9.40
CA MET A 147 -1.29 -6.92 -8.93
C MET A 147 -0.08 -6.66 -8.06
N SER A 148 0.48 -5.47 -8.20
CA SER A 148 1.62 -5.02 -7.40
C SER A 148 1.34 -4.91 -5.90
N ASP A 149 0.08 -4.90 -5.48
CA ASP A 149 -0.35 -4.73 -4.10
C ASP A 149 0.19 -5.83 -3.17
N ALA A 150 0.23 -7.08 -3.64
CA ALA A 150 0.76 -8.21 -2.89
C ALA A 150 2.27 -8.05 -2.60
N LEU A 151 3.06 -7.80 -3.63
CA LEU A 151 4.51 -7.58 -3.49
C LEU A 151 4.82 -6.35 -2.63
N PHE A 152 4.06 -5.28 -2.82
CA PHE A 152 4.20 -4.05 -2.03
C PHE A 152 3.92 -4.28 -0.55
N CYS A 153 2.88 -5.05 -0.23
CA CYS A 153 2.55 -5.46 1.14
C CYS A 153 3.70 -6.24 1.78
N CYS A 154 4.30 -7.19 1.05
CA CYS A 154 5.47 -7.95 1.51
C CYS A 154 6.66 -7.05 1.84
N LEU A 155 6.97 -6.08 0.98
CA LEU A 155 8.06 -5.13 1.20
C LEU A 155 7.80 -4.25 2.44
N ILE A 156 6.56 -3.81 2.67
CA ILE A 156 6.19 -3.07 3.89
C ILE A 156 6.44 -3.92 5.14
N PHE A 157 6.07 -5.20 5.15
CA PHE A 157 6.31 -6.06 6.30
C PHE A 157 7.79 -6.26 6.58
N ILE A 158 8.61 -6.47 5.54
CA ILE A 158 10.07 -6.54 5.68
C ILE A 158 10.62 -5.23 6.26
N MET A 159 10.19 -4.09 5.73
CA MET A 159 10.62 -2.77 6.23
C MET A 159 10.28 -2.57 7.69
N LEU A 160 9.02 -2.83 8.09
CA LEU A 160 8.58 -2.64 9.48
C LEU A 160 9.25 -3.62 10.43
N ALA A 161 9.47 -4.89 10.02
CA ALA A 161 10.24 -5.85 10.79
C ALA A 161 11.67 -5.34 11.06
N MET A 162 12.36 -4.90 10.02
CA MET A 162 13.73 -4.42 10.12
C MET A 162 13.84 -3.11 10.91
N LEU A 163 12.86 -2.22 10.80
CA LEU A 163 12.82 -1.01 11.62
C LEU A 163 12.58 -1.32 13.10
N LEU A 164 11.74 -2.30 13.43
CA LEU A 164 11.61 -2.78 14.82
C LEU A 164 12.93 -3.35 15.34
N VAL A 165 13.63 -4.15 14.54
CA VAL A 165 14.97 -4.67 14.91
C VAL A 165 15.98 -3.52 15.08
N LEU A 166 15.98 -2.55 14.18
CA LEU A 166 16.88 -1.40 14.26
C LEU A 166 16.59 -0.52 15.49
N ILE A 167 15.33 -0.40 15.91
CA ILE A 167 14.95 0.36 17.11
C ILE A 167 15.44 -0.33 18.40
N HIS A 168 15.44 -1.66 18.44
CA HIS A 168 15.74 -2.41 19.65
C HIS A 168 17.20 -2.92 19.74
N ASP A 169 17.76 -3.36 18.62
CA ASP A 169 19.03 -4.06 18.57
C ASP A 169 20.15 -3.30 17.81
N ASP A 170 19.86 -2.13 17.21
CA ASP A 170 20.81 -1.30 16.45
C ASP A 170 21.62 -2.08 15.38
N SER A 171 20.94 -2.99 14.65
CA SER A 171 21.54 -3.94 13.73
C SER A 171 21.86 -3.34 12.35
N TRP A 172 23.12 -3.44 11.91
CA TRP A 172 23.53 -3.07 10.54
C TRP A 172 22.86 -3.92 9.46
N VAL A 173 22.66 -5.21 9.72
CA VAL A 173 21.98 -6.12 8.80
C VAL A 173 20.54 -5.69 8.63
N ALA A 174 19.84 -5.35 9.72
CA ALA A 174 18.48 -4.84 9.66
C ALA A 174 18.40 -3.51 8.88
N ALA A 175 19.36 -2.59 9.10
CA ALA A 175 19.45 -1.35 8.32
C ALA A 175 19.62 -1.62 6.83
N GLY A 176 20.49 -2.54 6.44
CA GLY A 176 20.72 -2.91 5.03
C GLY A 176 19.49 -3.52 4.37
N ILE A 177 18.80 -4.46 5.05
CA ILE A 177 17.58 -5.09 4.52
C ILE A 177 16.43 -4.08 4.43
N TYR A 178 16.28 -3.19 5.43
CA TYR A 178 15.32 -2.08 5.35
C TYR A 178 15.56 -1.22 4.12
N LEU A 179 16.81 -0.79 3.89
CA LEU A 179 17.17 0.05 2.75
C LEU A 179 16.89 -0.63 1.41
N ALA A 180 17.19 -1.93 1.30
CA ALA A 180 16.88 -2.72 0.11
C ALA A 180 15.35 -2.82 -0.11
N ALA A 181 14.58 -3.14 0.93
CA ALA A 181 13.12 -3.23 0.84
C ALA A 181 12.48 -1.87 0.53
N PHE A 182 12.99 -0.77 1.13
CA PHE A 182 12.55 0.59 0.80
C PHE A 182 12.82 0.94 -0.66
N PHE A 183 14.03 0.69 -1.14
CA PHE A 183 14.40 0.97 -2.52
C PHE A 183 13.53 0.18 -3.51
N CYS A 184 13.36 -1.13 -3.29
CA CYS A 184 12.46 -1.93 -4.10
C CYS A 184 11.01 -1.42 -4.06
N SER A 185 10.52 -0.97 -2.88
CA SER A 185 9.17 -0.48 -2.74
C SER A 185 8.87 0.77 -3.59
N LEU A 186 9.85 1.65 -3.78
CA LEU A 186 9.75 2.82 -4.65
C LEU A 186 9.49 2.43 -6.12
N PHE A 187 10.09 1.32 -6.58
CA PHE A 187 9.91 0.79 -7.93
C PHE A 187 8.69 -0.11 -8.07
N VAL A 188 8.06 -0.54 -6.97
CA VAL A 188 6.81 -1.33 -7.01
C VAL A 188 5.58 -0.42 -6.99
N ARG A 189 5.58 0.65 -6.18
CA ARG A 189 4.49 1.64 -6.13
C ARG A 189 4.99 3.02 -5.76
N TYR A 190 4.55 4.02 -6.49
CA TYR A 190 4.91 5.43 -6.23
C TYR A 190 4.49 5.92 -4.83
N SER A 191 3.48 5.29 -4.19
CA SER A 191 3.09 5.64 -2.82
C SER A 191 4.20 5.42 -1.77
N ALA A 192 5.22 4.60 -2.06
CA ALA A 192 6.39 4.44 -1.21
C ALA A 192 7.20 5.74 -1.02
N MET A 193 7.07 6.71 -1.93
CA MET A 193 7.74 8.02 -1.82
C MET A 193 7.36 8.78 -0.54
N PHE A 194 6.22 8.47 0.06
CA PHE A 194 5.77 9.10 1.30
C PHE A 194 6.29 8.41 2.56
N PHE A 195 6.88 7.21 2.47
CA PHE A 195 7.39 6.47 3.64
C PHE A 195 8.45 7.22 4.44
N PRO A 196 9.38 7.97 3.81
CA PRO A 196 10.35 8.78 4.55
C PRO A 196 9.69 9.78 5.52
N ILE A 197 8.49 10.29 5.21
CA ILE A 197 7.71 11.20 6.09
C ILE A 197 7.39 10.53 7.42
N ALA A 198 7.10 9.23 7.41
CA ALA A 198 6.83 8.48 8.64
C ALA A 198 8.10 8.00 9.33
N ILE A 199 9.08 7.52 8.56
CA ILE A 199 10.22 6.75 9.07
C ILE A 199 11.33 7.68 9.58
N ILE A 200 11.67 8.74 8.84
CA ILE A 200 12.77 9.65 9.21
C ILE A 200 12.54 10.30 10.59
N PRO A 201 11.36 10.87 10.93
CA PRO A 201 11.11 11.42 12.26
C PRO A 201 11.28 10.38 13.38
N ILE A 202 10.86 9.14 13.17
CA ILE A 202 11.02 8.06 14.13
C ILE A 202 12.51 7.71 14.34
N LEU A 203 13.28 7.60 13.26
CA LEU A 203 14.72 7.34 13.34
C LEU A 203 15.46 8.51 13.96
N LEU A 204 15.11 9.76 13.67
CA LEU A 204 15.65 10.96 14.31
C LEU A 204 15.37 10.97 15.81
N TRP A 205 14.14 10.66 16.20
CA TRP A 205 13.78 10.54 17.62
C TRP A 205 14.56 9.41 18.30
N ALA A 206 14.81 8.30 17.57
CA ALA A 206 15.59 7.17 18.04
C ALA A 206 17.11 7.42 18.02
N ALA A 207 17.58 8.44 17.30
CA ALA A 207 18.98 8.60 16.89
C ALA A 207 19.95 8.80 18.07
N LYS A 208 20.69 7.76 18.37
CA LYS A 208 21.97 7.81 19.09
C LYS A 208 23.02 6.96 18.39
N PRO A 209 22.76 5.67 18.04
CA PRO A 209 23.73 4.87 17.32
C PRO A 209 23.95 5.38 15.89
N ILE A 210 25.18 5.26 15.41
CA ILE A 210 25.59 5.66 14.06
C ILE A 210 24.76 4.96 12.97
N GLN A 211 24.31 3.73 13.21
CA GLN A 211 23.48 2.96 12.29
C GLN A 211 22.23 3.72 11.85
N ARG A 212 21.56 4.41 12.77
CA ARG A 212 20.31 5.14 12.48
C ARG A 212 20.57 6.37 11.61
N TRP A 213 21.65 7.10 11.89
CA TRP A 213 22.06 8.24 11.07
C TRP A 213 22.43 7.85 9.65
N VAL A 214 23.22 6.76 9.53
CA VAL A 214 23.56 6.19 8.22
C VAL A 214 22.31 5.70 7.49
N THR A 215 21.37 5.06 8.17
CA THR A 215 20.10 4.63 7.59
C THR A 215 19.29 5.82 7.06
N ILE A 216 19.22 6.92 7.82
CA ILE A 216 18.53 8.15 7.36
C ILE A 216 19.21 8.71 6.11
N ALA A 217 20.54 8.87 6.15
CA ALA A 217 21.30 9.41 5.02
C ALA A 217 21.15 8.55 3.76
N LEU A 218 21.23 7.23 3.90
CA LEU A 218 21.04 6.31 2.78
C LEU A 218 19.59 6.25 2.30
N THR A 219 18.57 6.38 3.18
CA THR A 219 17.18 6.52 2.77
C THR A 219 17.01 7.74 1.87
N CYS A 220 17.56 8.89 2.25
CA CYS A 220 17.52 10.10 1.42
C CYS A 220 18.30 9.92 0.09
N ALA A 221 19.46 9.26 0.13
CA ALA A 221 20.26 9.01 -1.07
C ALA A 221 19.52 8.07 -2.06
N LEU A 222 18.92 6.98 -1.58
CA LEU A 222 18.14 6.06 -2.41
C LEU A 222 16.90 6.73 -3.00
N PHE A 223 16.25 7.62 -2.23
CA PHE A 223 15.18 8.45 -2.78
C PHE A 223 15.71 9.38 -3.88
N GLY A 224 16.90 9.96 -3.72
CA GLY A 224 17.57 10.76 -4.74
C GLY A 224 17.86 9.97 -6.03
N VAL A 225 18.32 8.70 -5.89
CA VAL A 225 18.54 7.79 -7.03
C VAL A 225 17.21 7.50 -7.75
N PHE A 226 16.14 7.22 -7.00
CA PHE A 226 14.80 7.02 -7.56
C PHE A 226 14.31 8.29 -8.29
N TYR A 227 14.45 9.47 -7.68
CA TYR A 227 14.12 10.75 -8.29
C TYR A 227 14.85 10.95 -9.61
N GLN A 228 16.15 10.70 -9.63
CA GLN A 228 16.98 10.82 -10.83
C GLN A 228 16.54 9.82 -11.92
N ASN A 229 16.24 8.60 -11.55
CA ASN A 229 15.76 7.57 -12.48
C ASN A 229 14.46 8.02 -13.17
N ILE A 230 13.44 8.42 -12.41
CA ILE A 230 12.17 8.88 -12.97
C ILE A 230 12.38 10.10 -13.86
N THR A 231 13.17 11.08 -13.41
CA THR A 231 13.42 12.31 -14.18
C THR A 231 14.13 12.02 -15.51
N THR A 232 15.06 11.07 -15.54
CA THR A 232 15.77 10.65 -16.75
C THR A 232 14.81 9.97 -17.72
N ASN A 233 14.03 8.97 -17.27
CA ASN A 233 13.06 8.31 -18.13
C ASN A 233 12.00 9.27 -18.66
N MET A 234 11.54 10.22 -17.85
CA MET A 234 10.58 11.23 -18.28
C MET A 234 11.18 12.17 -19.34
N ARG A 235 12.50 12.49 -19.27
CA ARG A 235 13.18 13.27 -20.31
C ARG A 235 13.15 12.55 -21.65
N GLU A 236 13.29 11.24 -21.67
CA GLU A 236 13.20 10.44 -22.90
C GLU A 236 11.79 10.47 -23.48
N VAL A 237 10.76 10.30 -22.64
CA VAL A 237 9.35 10.22 -23.08
C VAL A 237 8.80 11.57 -23.54
N ILE A 238 9.04 12.65 -22.77
CA ILE A 238 8.37 13.96 -23.01
C ILE A 238 9.33 15.06 -23.45
N HIS A 239 10.62 14.74 -23.59
CA HIS A 239 11.71 15.69 -23.92
C HIS A 239 11.83 16.86 -22.93
N ARG A 240 11.48 16.60 -21.65
CA ARG A 240 11.60 17.55 -20.52
C ARG A 240 11.95 16.80 -19.24
N SER A 241 12.82 17.41 -18.43
CA SER A 241 13.11 16.91 -17.10
C SER A 241 11.92 17.18 -16.18
N GLN A 242 11.22 16.12 -15.77
CA GLN A 242 10.05 16.19 -14.92
C GLN A 242 10.06 14.97 -14.00
N PHE A 243 9.86 15.15 -12.69
CA PHE A 243 9.74 14.03 -11.76
C PHE A 243 8.36 13.37 -11.83
N SER A 244 7.30 14.16 -12.02
CA SER A 244 5.96 13.64 -12.18
C SER A 244 5.81 12.86 -13.50
N THR A 245 5.26 11.65 -13.44
CA THR A 245 4.85 10.90 -14.63
C THR A 245 3.52 11.39 -15.21
N GLY A 246 2.93 12.40 -14.59
CA GLY A 246 1.60 12.91 -14.88
C GLY A 246 0.50 12.27 -14.06
N PHE A 247 0.70 11.05 -13.55
CA PHE A 247 -0.33 10.31 -12.83
C PHE A 247 -0.84 11.04 -11.59
N ASP A 248 0.06 11.65 -10.83
CA ASP A 248 -0.24 12.47 -9.66
C ASP A 248 -1.14 13.67 -9.98
N GLY A 249 -0.89 14.38 -11.07
CA GLY A 249 -1.72 15.51 -11.46
C GLY A 249 -3.09 15.08 -12.02
N TRP A 250 -3.15 13.97 -12.74
CA TRP A 250 -4.43 13.36 -13.13
C TRP A 250 -5.27 12.98 -11.91
N GLN A 251 -4.65 12.36 -10.90
CA GLN A 251 -5.32 12.02 -9.64
C GLN A 251 -5.78 13.28 -8.90
N LEU A 252 -4.94 14.30 -8.83
CA LEU A 252 -5.26 15.54 -8.14
C LEU A 252 -6.45 16.25 -8.80
N ALA A 253 -6.47 16.31 -10.15
CA ALA A 253 -7.60 16.85 -10.90
C ALA A 253 -8.87 16.03 -10.70
N ASN A 254 -8.77 14.68 -10.83
CA ASN A 254 -9.89 13.78 -10.56
C ASN A 254 -10.51 14.04 -9.18
N ASN A 255 -9.66 14.12 -8.16
CA ASN A 255 -10.11 14.29 -6.78
C ASN A 255 -10.74 15.68 -6.58
N GLY A 256 -10.11 16.73 -7.13
CA GLY A 256 -10.64 18.09 -7.08
C GLY A 256 -11.97 18.25 -7.80
N MET A 257 -12.20 17.54 -8.91
CA MET A 257 -13.45 17.63 -9.69
C MET A 257 -14.71 17.22 -8.93
N HIS A 258 -14.59 16.52 -7.80
CA HIS A 258 -15.74 16.20 -6.97
C HIS A 258 -16.43 17.43 -6.36
N VAL A 259 -15.82 18.61 -6.40
CA VAL A 259 -16.45 19.87 -5.97
C VAL A 259 -17.29 20.54 -7.06
N LEU A 260 -17.04 20.21 -8.33
CA LEU A 260 -17.66 20.91 -9.48
C LEU A 260 -19.19 21.02 -9.44
N PRO A 261 -19.96 19.98 -9.04
CA PRO A 261 -21.41 20.07 -8.95
C PRO A 261 -21.96 21.05 -7.91
N TYR A 262 -21.09 21.62 -7.07
CA TYR A 262 -21.45 22.40 -5.89
C TYR A 262 -20.82 23.80 -5.87
N ILE A 263 -20.21 24.22 -6.99
CA ILE A 263 -19.63 25.56 -7.15
C ILE A 263 -20.43 26.36 -8.14
N ASP A 264 -20.54 27.66 -7.89
CA ASP A 264 -21.17 28.60 -8.79
C ASP A 264 -20.14 29.11 -9.82
N ASP A 265 -20.59 29.42 -11.05
CA ASP A 265 -19.77 29.85 -12.18
C ASP A 265 -18.99 31.18 -11.96
N GLU A 266 -19.32 31.92 -10.91
CA GLU A 266 -18.76 33.25 -10.66
C GLU A 266 -17.26 33.24 -10.29
N GLN A 267 -16.76 32.13 -9.76
CA GLN A 267 -15.36 32.03 -9.30
C GLN A 267 -14.51 31.29 -10.32
N GLN A 268 -13.79 32.07 -11.11
CA GLN A 268 -12.92 31.53 -12.16
C GLN A 268 -11.44 31.61 -11.76
N PRO A 269 -10.58 30.69 -12.26
CA PRO A 269 -9.15 30.79 -12.06
C PRO A 269 -8.57 32.08 -12.67
N ASP A 270 -7.67 32.76 -11.97
CA ASP A 270 -6.98 33.95 -12.48
C ASP A 270 -6.10 33.64 -13.69
N ASN A 271 -5.47 32.47 -13.69
CA ASN A 271 -4.62 32.00 -14.77
C ASN A 271 -5.46 31.64 -16.00
N LYS A 272 -5.21 32.28 -17.13
CA LYS A 272 -5.93 32.05 -18.38
C LYS A 272 -5.97 30.59 -18.80
N ARG A 273 -4.87 29.82 -18.68
CA ARG A 273 -4.82 28.40 -19.05
C ARG A 273 -5.73 27.55 -18.18
N LEU A 274 -5.76 27.83 -16.88
CA LEU A 274 -6.67 27.15 -15.94
C LEU A 274 -8.11 27.53 -16.21
N ARG A 275 -8.37 28.80 -16.55
CA ARG A 275 -9.71 29.29 -16.90
C ARG A 275 -10.23 28.62 -18.18
N ASP A 276 -9.41 28.53 -19.21
CA ASP A 276 -9.76 27.84 -20.46
C ASP A 276 -10.08 26.34 -20.20
N LEU A 277 -9.31 25.69 -19.34
CA LEU A 277 -9.59 24.30 -18.91
C LEU A 277 -10.90 24.21 -18.10
N HIS A 278 -11.11 25.12 -17.15
CA HIS A 278 -12.30 25.15 -16.31
C HIS A 278 -13.56 25.33 -17.13
N HIS A 279 -13.59 26.28 -18.06
CA HIS A 279 -14.69 26.49 -19.00
C HIS A 279 -14.95 25.29 -19.93
N PHE A 280 -13.93 24.50 -20.22
CA PHE A 280 -14.12 23.27 -20.98
C PHE A 280 -14.67 22.14 -20.11
N VAL A 281 -14.17 22.00 -18.88
CA VAL A 281 -14.47 20.86 -18.00
C VAL A 281 -15.83 21.00 -17.35
N GLN A 282 -16.20 22.16 -16.81
CA GLN A 282 -17.38 22.31 -15.96
C GLN A 282 -18.71 22.02 -16.67
N PRO A 283 -19.02 22.58 -17.84
CA PRO A 283 -20.26 22.25 -18.56
C PRO A 283 -20.33 20.77 -18.95
N ALA A 284 -19.23 20.26 -19.53
CA ALA A 284 -19.16 18.87 -19.97
C ALA A 284 -19.24 17.86 -18.80
N PHE A 285 -18.78 18.24 -17.61
CA PHE A 285 -18.91 17.45 -16.40
C PHE A 285 -20.37 17.38 -15.93
N ASN A 286 -21.06 18.50 -15.92
CA ASN A 286 -22.47 18.56 -15.54
C ASN A 286 -23.34 17.73 -16.49
N ASP A 287 -23.07 17.79 -17.80
CA ASP A 287 -23.80 16.99 -18.81
C ASP A 287 -23.63 15.49 -18.57
N VAL A 288 -22.42 15.03 -18.25
CA VAL A 288 -22.12 13.62 -17.97
C VAL A 288 -22.80 13.14 -16.68
N ILE A 289 -22.84 13.98 -15.64
CA ILE A 289 -23.50 13.64 -14.37
C ILE A 289 -25.03 13.62 -14.52
N ILE A 290 -25.60 14.59 -15.23
CA ILE A 290 -27.05 14.67 -15.47
C ILE A 290 -27.51 13.50 -16.34
N ALA A 291 -26.70 13.04 -17.29
CA ALA A 291 -27.08 11.98 -18.25
C ALA A 291 -27.21 10.57 -17.65
N GLY A 292 -27.11 10.38 -16.35
CA GLY A 292 -27.56 9.13 -15.76
C GLY A 292 -26.59 8.37 -14.88
N THR A 293 -25.62 9.02 -14.32
CA THR A 293 -24.82 8.39 -13.28
C THR A 293 -25.12 9.00 -11.92
N ASP A 294 -25.60 8.19 -11.00
CA ASP A 294 -25.62 8.43 -9.55
C ASP A 294 -24.19 8.73 -9.00
N SER A 295 -23.23 8.76 -9.90
CA SER A 295 -21.78 8.91 -9.68
C SER A 295 -21.34 10.27 -9.15
N GLY A 296 -22.18 11.30 -9.19
CA GLY A 296 -21.88 12.57 -8.51
C GLY A 296 -21.92 12.49 -6.98
N ARG A 297 -22.52 11.42 -6.44
CA ARG A 297 -22.62 11.18 -4.98
C ARG A 297 -21.56 10.25 -4.42
N HIS A 298 -20.79 9.58 -5.26
CA HIS A 298 -19.75 8.62 -4.84
C HIS A 298 -18.37 9.06 -5.27
N VAL A 299 -17.41 8.84 -4.41
CA VAL A 299 -15.99 9.07 -4.74
C VAL A 299 -15.56 8.04 -5.79
N THR A 300 -15.06 8.51 -6.93
CA THR A 300 -14.74 7.67 -8.09
C THR A 300 -13.43 8.07 -8.76
N ALA A 301 -12.77 7.12 -9.41
CA ALA A 301 -11.65 7.33 -10.31
C ALA A 301 -12.09 7.43 -11.80
N ALA A 302 -13.39 7.42 -12.08
CA ALA A 302 -13.92 7.43 -13.44
C ALA A 302 -13.51 8.68 -14.24
N PHE A 303 -13.41 9.84 -13.60
CA PHE A 303 -13.04 11.10 -14.24
C PHE A 303 -11.61 11.06 -14.83
N LEU A 304 -10.77 10.21 -14.26
CA LEU A 304 -9.41 9.96 -14.71
C LEU A 304 -9.35 8.94 -15.86
N TRP A 305 -10.15 7.85 -15.77
CA TRP A 305 -9.96 6.70 -16.65
C TRP A 305 -10.89 6.66 -17.87
N GLN A 306 -12.14 7.06 -17.70
CA GLN A 306 -13.13 6.90 -18.75
C GLN A 306 -12.97 7.95 -19.86
N SER A 307 -13.00 7.48 -21.11
CA SER A 307 -12.70 8.28 -22.29
C SER A 307 -13.69 9.43 -22.55
N HIS A 308 -14.93 9.30 -22.12
CA HIS A 308 -15.99 10.30 -22.31
C HIS A 308 -15.96 11.42 -21.27
N PHE A 309 -15.15 11.31 -20.19
CA PHE A 309 -15.04 12.37 -19.21
C PHE A 309 -14.19 13.56 -19.70
N PRO A 310 -14.50 14.77 -19.21
CA PRO A 310 -13.95 16.02 -19.75
C PRO A 310 -12.42 16.10 -19.78
N LEU A 311 -11.72 15.60 -18.77
CA LEU A 311 -10.24 15.61 -18.76
C LEU A 311 -9.65 14.80 -19.93
N LYS A 312 -10.24 13.64 -20.23
CA LYS A 312 -9.81 12.82 -21.38
C LYS A 312 -10.15 13.49 -22.70
N GLN A 313 -11.32 14.08 -22.81
CA GLN A 313 -11.73 14.82 -23.99
C GLN A 313 -10.82 16.04 -24.26
N TYR A 314 -10.46 16.77 -23.20
CA TYR A 314 -9.50 17.86 -23.31
C TYR A 314 -8.12 17.35 -23.76
N MET A 315 -7.66 16.22 -23.21
CA MET A 315 -6.39 15.60 -23.62
C MET A 315 -6.42 15.20 -25.11
N TYR A 316 -7.51 14.60 -25.61
CA TYR A 316 -7.63 14.22 -27.02
C TYR A 316 -7.58 15.44 -27.93
N ARG A 317 -8.27 16.52 -27.56
CA ARG A 317 -8.17 17.81 -28.26
C ARG A 317 -6.75 18.37 -28.25
N TYR A 318 -6.08 18.30 -27.09
CA TYR A 318 -4.70 18.74 -26.94
C TYR A 318 -3.73 17.93 -27.81
N MET A 319 -3.93 16.61 -27.91
CA MET A 319 -3.16 15.72 -28.79
C MET A 319 -3.32 16.12 -30.27
N GLN A 320 -4.54 16.31 -30.72
CA GLN A 320 -4.82 16.70 -32.11
C GLN A 320 -4.22 18.07 -32.46
N THR A 321 -4.40 19.06 -31.60
CA THR A 321 -3.89 20.42 -31.82
C THR A 321 -2.38 20.45 -31.85
N ASN A 322 -1.70 19.68 -30.99
CA ASN A 322 -0.23 19.72 -30.88
C ASN A 322 0.45 18.59 -31.66
N ARG A 323 -0.28 17.69 -32.29
CA ARG A 323 0.23 16.51 -33.02
C ARG A 323 1.20 15.68 -32.20
N ILE A 324 0.82 15.36 -30.97
CA ILE A 324 1.63 14.58 -30.03
C ILE A 324 0.96 13.25 -29.67
N ALA A 325 1.78 12.26 -29.33
CA ALA A 325 1.33 10.93 -28.91
C ALA A 325 0.67 10.97 -27.53
N TYR A 326 -0.19 9.97 -27.28
CA TYR A 326 -0.93 9.81 -26.03
C TYR A 326 -0.04 9.84 -24.77
N PRO A 327 1.07 9.09 -24.68
CA PRO A 327 1.93 9.11 -23.49
C PRO A 327 2.50 10.50 -23.19
N VAL A 328 2.86 11.24 -24.24
CA VAL A 328 3.39 12.61 -24.12
C VAL A 328 2.32 13.58 -23.62
N ALA A 329 1.11 13.50 -24.18
CA ALA A 329 -0.02 14.34 -23.77
C ALA A 329 -0.42 14.05 -22.31
N TRP A 330 -0.52 12.77 -21.96
CA TRP A 330 -0.79 12.31 -20.59
C TRP A 330 0.19 12.92 -19.59
N ALA A 331 1.49 12.75 -19.82
CA ALA A 331 2.52 13.21 -18.91
C ALA A 331 2.61 14.73 -18.81
N ARG A 332 2.50 15.43 -19.95
CA ARG A 332 2.58 16.91 -19.99
C ARG A 332 1.38 17.57 -19.32
N LEU A 333 0.17 17.09 -19.60
CA LEU A 333 -1.03 17.64 -18.97
C LEU A 333 -1.10 17.27 -17.49
N GLY A 334 -0.85 16.02 -17.16
CA GLY A 334 -0.87 15.55 -15.79
C GLY A 334 0.18 16.24 -14.91
N GLY A 335 1.44 16.28 -15.34
CA GLY A 335 2.52 16.91 -14.56
C GLY A 335 2.51 18.46 -14.61
N GLY A 336 1.55 19.07 -15.31
CA GLY A 336 1.40 20.52 -15.44
C GLY A 336 -0.04 20.96 -15.17
N LEU A 337 -0.78 21.23 -16.25
CA LEU A 337 -2.10 21.88 -16.20
C LEU A 337 -3.11 21.18 -15.28
N TYR A 338 -3.15 19.85 -15.27
CA TYR A 338 -4.09 19.11 -14.42
C TYR A 338 -3.69 19.11 -12.94
N ALA A 339 -2.39 19.06 -12.66
CA ALA A 339 -1.91 19.22 -11.30
C ALA A 339 -2.26 20.60 -10.73
N GLU A 340 -2.05 21.66 -11.54
CA GLU A 340 -2.41 23.04 -11.18
C GLU A 340 -3.94 23.18 -11.00
N TYR A 341 -4.72 22.58 -11.89
CA TYR A 341 -6.18 22.63 -11.84
C TYR A 341 -6.76 21.92 -10.61
N GLY A 342 -6.30 20.70 -10.33
CA GLY A 342 -6.70 19.97 -9.14
C GLY A 342 -6.31 20.70 -7.86
N LYS A 343 -5.09 21.26 -7.82
CA LYS A 343 -4.65 22.10 -6.69
C LYS A 343 -5.54 23.33 -6.53
N TRP A 344 -5.87 24.01 -7.60
CA TRP A 344 -6.75 25.19 -7.57
C TRP A 344 -8.12 24.82 -6.99
N LEU A 345 -8.78 23.75 -7.49
CA LEU A 345 -10.07 23.30 -6.99
C LEU A 345 -10.03 22.99 -5.49
N ILE A 346 -9.01 22.26 -5.05
CA ILE A 346 -8.86 21.83 -3.64
C ILE A 346 -8.61 23.03 -2.72
N MET A 347 -7.72 23.94 -3.12
CA MET A 347 -7.31 25.07 -2.30
C MET A 347 -8.38 26.17 -2.25
N HIS A 348 -9.15 26.31 -3.33
CA HIS A 348 -10.20 27.34 -3.44
C HIS A 348 -11.49 26.90 -2.75
N TYR A 349 -11.79 25.60 -2.79
CA TYR A 349 -13.00 25.03 -2.21
C TYR A 349 -12.71 23.94 -1.15
N PRO A 350 -11.89 24.21 -0.11
CA PRO A 350 -11.42 23.19 0.82
C PRO A 350 -12.56 22.52 1.61
N THR A 351 -13.60 23.28 1.95
CA THR A 351 -14.78 22.76 2.68
C THR A 351 -15.59 21.82 1.80
N LEU A 352 -15.81 22.16 0.52
CA LEU A 352 -16.50 21.29 -0.43
C LEU A 352 -15.68 20.05 -0.74
N PHE A 353 -14.36 20.20 -0.91
CA PHE A 353 -13.46 19.07 -1.11
C PHE A 353 -13.49 18.09 0.08
N TRP A 354 -13.46 18.61 1.31
CA TRP A 354 -13.64 17.78 2.51
C TRP A 354 -14.99 17.06 2.48
N LYS A 355 -16.08 17.77 2.22
CA LYS A 355 -17.44 17.24 2.28
C LYS A 355 -17.71 16.19 1.21
N TYR A 356 -17.26 16.42 -0.03
CA TYR A 356 -17.66 15.62 -1.19
C TYR A 356 -16.59 14.67 -1.73
N TYR A 357 -15.35 14.80 -1.26
CA TYR A 357 -14.28 13.86 -1.59
C TYR A 357 -13.62 13.29 -0.34
N LEU A 358 -12.83 14.08 0.38
CA LEU A 358 -11.91 13.56 1.40
C LEU A 358 -12.64 12.92 2.58
N GLY A 359 -13.71 13.52 3.08
CA GLY A 359 -14.52 12.98 4.16
C GLY A 359 -15.24 11.68 3.78
N LEU A 360 -15.81 11.62 2.57
CA LEU A 360 -16.44 10.41 2.04
C LEU A 360 -15.41 9.30 1.82
N ASN A 361 -14.26 9.65 1.25
CA ASN A 361 -13.18 8.71 1.00
C ASN A 361 -12.58 8.19 2.32
N THR A 362 -12.43 9.06 3.31
CA THR A 362 -12.05 8.70 4.68
C THR A 362 -13.04 7.71 5.30
N LYS A 363 -14.35 7.96 5.16
CA LYS A 363 -15.37 7.01 5.64
C LYS A 363 -15.24 5.65 4.95
N SER A 364 -15.03 5.64 3.64
CA SER A 364 -14.84 4.39 2.87
C SER A 364 -13.57 3.64 3.27
N ALA A 365 -12.59 4.32 3.82
CA ALA A 365 -11.38 3.68 4.31
C ALA A 365 -11.56 2.98 5.67
N PHE A 366 -12.51 3.43 6.50
CA PHE A 366 -12.87 2.72 7.73
C PHE A 366 -13.90 1.61 7.50
N TYR A 367 -14.79 1.82 6.54
CA TYR A 367 -15.84 0.89 6.17
C TYR A 367 -15.92 0.83 4.64
N PRO A 368 -15.14 -0.06 3.99
CA PRO A 368 -15.04 -0.10 2.54
C PRO A 368 -16.39 -0.48 1.91
N THR A 369 -16.96 0.42 1.13
CA THR A 369 -18.19 0.20 0.36
C THR A 369 -17.89 -0.18 -1.07
N ASN A 370 -16.74 0.22 -1.61
CA ASN A 370 -16.29 -0.17 -2.94
C ASN A 370 -15.56 -1.51 -2.89
N LEU A 371 -16.31 -2.58 -3.17
CA LEU A 371 -15.86 -3.96 -3.22
C LEU A 371 -15.79 -4.48 -4.67
N GLU A 372 -15.72 -3.59 -5.65
CA GLU A 372 -15.72 -3.96 -7.08
C GLU A 372 -14.63 -4.97 -7.43
N MET A 373 -13.51 -4.92 -6.74
CA MET A 373 -12.41 -5.86 -6.96
C MET A 373 -12.63 -7.22 -6.29
N VAL A 374 -13.64 -7.38 -5.45
CA VAL A 374 -14.04 -8.67 -4.90
C VAL A 374 -15.08 -9.28 -5.83
N GLY A 375 -14.71 -10.35 -6.53
CA GLY A 375 -15.59 -11.06 -7.44
C GLY A 375 -15.49 -10.69 -8.92
N HIS A 376 -14.65 -9.75 -9.29
CA HIS A 376 -14.28 -9.53 -10.68
C HIS A 376 -13.21 -10.55 -11.13
N TYR A 377 -13.51 -11.83 -11.00
CA TYR A 377 -12.86 -12.88 -11.78
C TYR A 377 -13.53 -12.93 -13.15
N SER A 378 -13.49 -11.80 -13.81
CA SER A 378 -14.03 -11.69 -15.15
C SER A 378 -13.21 -12.56 -16.10
N GLU A 379 -13.91 -13.10 -17.05
CA GLU A 379 -13.40 -13.49 -18.34
C GLU A 379 -12.21 -12.58 -18.68
N ILE A 380 -11.09 -13.15 -19.07
CA ILE A 380 -10.03 -12.35 -19.68
C ILE A 380 -10.69 -11.74 -20.92
N PRO A 381 -10.90 -10.42 -20.97
CA PRO A 381 -11.56 -9.83 -22.11
C PRO A 381 -10.82 -10.21 -23.38
N SER A 382 -11.55 -10.38 -24.48
CA SER A 382 -10.97 -10.75 -25.77
C SER A 382 -9.86 -9.81 -26.27
N ASP A 383 -9.79 -8.60 -25.69
CA ASP A 383 -8.76 -7.60 -25.93
C ASP A 383 -7.50 -7.77 -25.05
N GLN A 384 -7.50 -8.69 -24.07
CA GLN A 384 -6.33 -9.04 -23.24
C GLN A 384 -5.55 -10.24 -23.77
N LYS A 385 -5.47 -10.40 -25.08
CA LYS A 385 -4.72 -11.48 -25.73
C LYS A 385 -3.25 -11.52 -25.31
N ASP A 386 -2.66 -10.38 -25.04
CA ASP A 386 -1.25 -10.27 -24.62
C ASP A 386 -1.00 -10.93 -23.26
N ILE A 387 -1.93 -10.82 -22.30
CA ILE A 387 -1.82 -11.56 -21.03
C ILE A 387 -1.90 -13.07 -21.29
N ALA A 388 -2.83 -13.49 -22.13
CA ALA A 388 -3.05 -14.89 -22.43
C ALA A 388 -1.83 -15.51 -23.13
N SER A 389 -1.26 -14.81 -24.12
CA SER A 389 -0.07 -15.28 -24.85
C SER A 389 1.18 -15.32 -23.96
N TRP A 390 1.37 -14.32 -23.13
CA TRP A 390 2.53 -14.23 -22.24
C TRP A 390 2.55 -15.30 -21.15
N PHE A 391 1.37 -15.75 -20.70
CA PHE A 391 1.23 -16.78 -19.67
C PHE A 391 0.85 -18.18 -20.19
N ASP A 392 0.86 -18.43 -21.49
CA ASP A 392 0.38 -19.70 -22.10
C ASP A 392 -1.03 -20.07 -21.60
N PHE A 393 -1.92 -19.09 -21.53
CA PHE A 393 -3.23 -19.23 -20.91
C PHE A 393 -4.33 -19.50 -21.92
N ASP A 394 -5.14 -20.54 -21.66
CA ASP A 394 -6.27 -20.87 -22.50
C ASP A 394 -7.47 -19.93 -22.23
N THR A 395 -7.77 -19.02 -23.17
CA THR A 395 -8.88 -18.07 -23.10
C THR A 395 -10.25 -18.68 -23.30
N GLN A 396 -10.34 -19.96 -23.74
CA GLN A 396 -11.61 -20.62 -24.03
C GLN A 396 -12.24 -21.29 -22.80
N GLN A 397 -11.49 -21.42 -21.69
CA GLN A 397 -12.03 -21.99 -20.46
C GLN A 397 -12.81 -20.96 -19.64
N PRO A 398 -13.94 -21.36 -19.02
CA PRO A 398 -14.69 -20.46 -18.16
C PRO A 398 -13.88 -20.10 -16.90
N HIS A 399 -13.69 -18.82 -16.67
CA HIS A 399 -12.84 -18.29 -15.58
C HIS A 399 -13.65 -17.78 -14.40
N ALA A 400 -14.95 -18.07 -14.37
CA ALA A 400 -15.87 -17.65 -13.32
C ALA A 400 -15.53 -18.27 -11.94
N ALA A 401 -15.93 -17.59 -10.88
CA ALA A 401 -15.90 -18.16 -9.54
C ALA A 401 -16.69 -19.47 -9.51
N ARG A 402 -16.08 -20.52 -8.94
CA ARG A 402 -16.73 -21.84 -8.82
C ARG A 402 -17.95 -21.82 -7.88
N TYR A 403 -17.94 -20.91 -6.91
CA TYR A 403 -18.98 -20.79 -5.90
C TYR A 403 -19.41 -19.33 -5.69
N PRO A 404 -20.17 -18.73 -6.64
CA PRO A 404 -20.56 -17.30 -6.59
C PRO A 404 -21.37 -16.91 -5.34
N ILE A 405 -22.13 -17.87 -4.78
CA ILE A 405 -22.95 -17.63 -3.59
C ILE A 405 -22.11 -17.27 -2.36
N TYR A 406 -20.90 -17.85 -2.23
CA TYR A 406 -19.99 -17.53 -1.14
C TYR A 406 -19.34 -16.16 -1.31
N GLU A 407 -19.14 -15.73 -2.54
CA GLU A 407 -18.62 -14.40 -2.88
C GLU A 407 -19.52 -13.30 -2.35
N ASN A 408 -20.83 -13.38 -2.60
CA ASN A 408 -21.78 -12.38 -2.11
C ASN A 408 -21.84 -12.33 -0.58
N LYS A 409 -21.73 -13.48 0.08
CA LYS A 409 -21.62 -13.52 1.55
C LYS A 409 -20.33 -12.90 2.04
N LEU A 410 -19.20 -13.23 1.41
CA LEU A 410 -17.91 -12.64 1.75
C LEU A 410 -17.91 -11.12 1.61
N LYS A 411 -18.48 -10.58 0.52
CA LYS A 411 -18.63 -9.14 0.32
C LYS A 411 -19.36 -8.46 1.49
N GLY A 412 -20.37 -9.11 2.06
CA GLY A 412 -21.09 -8.59 3.23
C GLY A 412 -20.25 -8.56 4.52
N PHE A 413 -19.33 -9.51 4.68
CA PHE A 413 -18.51 -9.62 5.89
C PHE A 413 -17.24 -8.77 5.87
N LEU A 414 -16.64 -8.52 4.70
CA LEU A 414 -15.37 -7.79 4.61
C LEU A 414 -15.40 -6.42 5.27
N PRO A 415 -16.40 -5.56 5.06
CA PRO A 415 -16.45 -4.25 5.73
C PRO A 415 -16.58 -4.36 7.23
N VAL A 416 -17.30 -5.39 7.73
CA VAL A 416 -17.47 -5.63 9.16
C VAL A 416 -16.16 -6.05 9.81
N ILE A 417 -15.42 -6.97 9.18
CA ILE A 417 -14.09 -7.42 9.66
C ILE A 417 -13.13 -6.22 9.74
N ASP A 418 -13.13 -5.39 8.71
CA ASP A 418 -12.24 -4.22 8.69
C ASP A 418 -12.62 -3.20 9.76
N LEU A 419 -13.91 -2.92 9.93
CA LEU A 419 -14.41 -2.07 11.01
C LEU A 419 -14.01 -2.59 12.40
N LEU A 420 -14.17 -3.89 12.65
CA LEU A 420 -13.77 -4.50 13.91
C LEU A 420 -12.27 -4.32 14.20
N THR A 421 -11.41 -4.50 13.19
CA THR A 421 -9.98 -4.26 13.38
C THR A 421 -9.64 -2.79 13.65
N TRP A 422 -10.41 -1.85 13.08
CA TRP A 422 -10.30 -0.42 13.39
C TRP A 422 -10.76 -0.11 14.82
N LEU A 423 -11.84 -0.71 15.28
CA LEU A 423 -12.32 -0.53 16.67
C LEU A 423 -11.31 -1.09 17.69
N LEU A 424 -10.72 -2.26 17.41
CA LEU A 424 -9.65 -2.82 18.23
C LEU A 424 -8.43 -1.90 18.28
N PHE A 425 -8.01 -1.39 17.13
CA PHE A 425 -6.88 -0.46 17.03
C PHE A 425 -7.16 0.85 17.77
N ALA A 426 -8.35 1.43 17.60
CA ALA A 426 -8.76 2.66 18.30
C ALA A 426 -8.83 2.45 19.81
N GLY A 427 -9.39 1.32 20.28
CA GLY A 427 -9.41 0.95 21.70
C GLY A 427 -8.01 0.79 22.27
N ALA A 428 -7.11 0.14 21.53
CA ALA A 428 -5.70 0.01 21.90
C ALA A 428 -5.01 1.37 22.00
N PHE A 429 -5.26 2.25 21.05
CA PHE A 429 -4.71 3.61 21.06
C PHE A 429 -5.18 4.43 22.25
N VAL A 430 -6.47 4.41 22.55
CA VAL A 430 -7.05 5.08 23.73
C VAL A 430 -6.42 4.51 25.02
N MET A 431 -6.29 3.20 25.14
CA MET A 431 -5.67 2.56 26.30
C MET A 431 -4.22 3.02 26.49
N ILE A 432 -3.46 3.15 25.41
CA ILE A 432 -2.08 3.67 25.45
C ILE A 432 -2.05 5.10 25.94
N ILE A 433 -2.96 5.98 25.50
CA ILE A 433 -3.03 7.37 25.97
C ILE A 433 -3.30 7.42 27.46
N VAL A 434 -4.30 6.66 27.92
CA VAL A 434 -4.74 6.66 29.33
C VAL A 434 -3.65 6.07 30.25
N ARG A 435 -3.01 4.95 29.82
CA ARG A 435 -2.02 4.23 30.64
C ARG A 435 -0.59 4.40 30.12
N ARG A 436 -0.27 5.50 29.46
CA ARG A 436 1.03 5.73 28.79
C ARG A 436 2.25 5.55 29.69
N ARG A 437 2.15 5.87 30.99
CA ARG A 437 3.29 5.78 31.93
C ARG A 437 3.67 4.32 32.21
N THR A 438 2.72 3.41 32.25
CA THR A 438 2.93 1.99 32.51
C THR A 438 3.20 1.22 31.21
N LEU A 439 2.44 1.50 30.15
CA LEU A 439 2.51 0.75 28.89
C LEU A 439 3.67 1.18 27.98
N LEU A 440 4.18 2.40 28.14
CA LEU A 440 5.26 2.96 27.33
C LEU A 440 6.47 3.37 28.22
N ALA A 441 6.85 2.52 29.14
CA ALA A 441 7.89 2.81 30.12
C ALA A 441 9.27 3.06 29.47
N SER A 442 9.66 2.23 28.51
CA SER A 442 10.96 2.33 27.84
C SER A 442 10.92 3.16 26.55
N ARG A 443 12.07 3.74 26.18
CA ARG A 443 12.21 4.50 24.93
C ARG A 443 11.98 3.63 23.68
N PRO A 444 12.54 2.40 23.56
CA PRO A 444 12.26 1.53 22.42
C PRO A 444 10.77 1.20 22.27
N GLN A 445 10.04 0.98 23.38
CA GLN A 445 8.59 0.77 23.32
C GLN A 445 7.89 1.98 22.71
N ARG A 446 8.16 3.20 23.19
CA ARG A 446 7.56 4.41 22.63
C ARG A 446 7.82 4.55 21.13
N LEU A 447 9.04 4.27 20.70
CA LEU A 447 9.44 4.35 19.29
C LEU A 447 8.75 3.30 18.43
N ALA A 448 8.61 2.06 18.91
CA ALA A 448 7.96 0.99 18.16
C ALA A 448 6.45 1.25 18.00
N PHE A 449 5.77 1.70 19.05
CA PHE A 449 4.36 2.11 18.93
C PHE A 449 4.19 3.33 18.02
N ALA A 450 5.07 4.32 18.15
CA ALA A 450 5.07 5.50 17.28
C ALA A 450 5.34 5.10 15.82
N LEU A 451 6.25 4.14 15.56
CA LEU A 451 6.51 3.65 14.21
C LEU A 451 5.25 3.10 13.55
N LEU A 452 4.58 2.14 14.19
CA LEU A 452 3.38 1.53 13.58
C LEU A 452 2.24 2.54 13.45
N PHE A 453 2.06 3.42 14.45
CA PHE A 453 1.02 4.45 14.41
C PHE A 453 1.28 5.50 13.32
N VAL A 454 2.48 6.11 13.31
CA VAL A 454 2.82 7.17 12.35
C VAL A 454 2.91 6.62 10.93
N PHE A 455 3.49 5.42 10.76
CA PHE A 455 3.51 4.76 9.46
C PHE A 455 2.10 4.49 8.94
N GLY A 456 1.24 3.90 9.78
CA GLY A 456 -0.16 3.65 9.43
C GLY A 456 -0.92 4.94 9.12
N PHE A 457 -0.71 6.00 9.91
CA PHE A 457 -1.34 7.30 9.70
C PHE A 457 -0.90 7.96 8.39
N VAL A 458 0.40 7.97 8.10
CA VAL A 458 0.93 8.51 6.83
C VAL A 458 0.45 7.68 5.64
N TYR A 459 0.52 6.36 5.74
CA TYR A 459 0.03 5.46 4.70
C TYR A 459 -1.47 5.68 4.42
N TYR A 460 -2.28 5.73 5.49
CA TYR A 460 -3.71 6.01 5.42
C TYR A 460 -4.00 7.38 4.81
N GLY A 461 -3.39 8.43 5.35
CA GLY A 461 -3.64 9.81 4.94
C GLY A 461 -3.23 10.07 3.49
N THR A 462 -2.04 9.60 3.09
CA THR A 462 -1.56 9.76 1.71
C THR A 462 -2.41 8.98 0.71
N THR A 463 -2.79 7.74 1.04
CA THR A 463 -3.62 6.91 0.15
C THR A 463 -5.03 7.50 0.01
N THR A 464 -5.66 7.93 1.11
CA THR A 464 -7.00 8.51 1.14
C THR A 464 -7.04 9.85 0.39
N PHE A 465 -6.00 10.66 0.50
CA PHE A 465 -5.90 11.92 -0.22
C PHE A 465 -5.64 11.69 -1.71
N ALA A 466 -4.73 10.77 -2.04
CA ALA A 466 -4.23 10.61 -3.40
C ALA A 466 -5.23 9.91 -4.32
N SER A 467 -6.05 8.99 -3.83
CA SER A 467 -6.91 8.16 -4.69
C SER A 467 -8.24 7.80 -4.03
N PRO A 468 -9.32 7.66 -4.81
CA PRO A 468 -10.52 6.97 -4.36
C PRO A 468 -10.17 5.60 -3.79
N ILE A 469 -10.64 5.34 -2.56
CA ILE A 469 -10.27 4.13 -1.82
C ILE A 469 -10.93 2.90 -2.44
N VAL A 470 -10.10 1.90 -2.67
CA VAL A 470 -10.48 0.52 -2.98
C VAL A 470 -9.85 -0.41 -1.95
N ILE A 471 -10.52 -1.54 -1.68
CA ILE A 471 -10.16 -2.46 -0.59
C ILE A 471 -8.70 -2.94 -0.65
N ARG A 472 -8.11 -3.09 -1.84
CA ARG A 472 -6.73 -3.55 -2.05
C ARG A 472 -5.67 -2.64 -1.40
N TYR A 473 -5.97 -1.36 -1.23
CA TYR A 473 -5.01 -0.42 -0.63
C TYR A 473 -4.77 -0.68 0.85
N TRP A 474 -5.62 -1.47 1.52
CA TRP A 474 -5.53 -1.72 2.95
C TRP A 474 -4.83 -3.03 3.33
N LEU A 475 -4.26 -3.77 2.37
CA LEU A 475 -3.60 -5.03 2.66
C LEU A 475 -2.61 -4.97 3.85
N PRO A 476 -1.63 -4.06 3.88
CA PRO A 476 -0.68 -4.02 4.98
C PRO A 476 -1.32 -3.53 6.29
N MET A 477 -2.36 -2.70 6.20
CA MET A 477 -2.98 -2.07 7.39
C MET A 477 -3.66 -3.08 8.29
N TYR A 478 -4.15 -4.19 7.75
CA TYR A 478 -4.76 -5.25 8.55
C TYR A 478 -3.76 -5.82 9.56
N ALA A 479 -2.60 -6.25 9.10
CA ALA A 479 -1.55 -6.77 9.97
C ALA A 479 -0.96 -5.68 10.89
N ILE A 480 -0.78 -4.44 10.42
CA ILE A 480 -0.27 -3.33 11.22
C ILE A 480 -1.20 -3.03 12.41
N LYS A 481 -2.52 -2.94 12.18
CA LYS A 481 -3.52 -2.71 13.23
C LYS A 481 -3.47 -3.82 14.30
N LEU A 482 -3.46 -5.08 13.87
CA LEU A 482 -3.44 -6.20 14.79
C LEU A 482 -2.08 -6.40 15.50
N ALA A 483 -0.96 -6.10 14.84
CA ALA A 483 0.35 -6.07 15.48
C ALA A 483 0.43 -4.99 16.57
N PHE A 484 -0.18 -3.81 16.34
CA PHE A 484 -0.27 -2.76 17.34
C PHE A 484 -1.08 -3.23 18.59
N VAL A 485 -2.19 -3.93 18.36
CA VAL A 485 -2.99 -4.55 19.44
C VAL A 485 -2.16 -5.63 20.16
N TRP A 486 -1.44 -6.47 19.43
CA TRP A 486 -0.54 -7.47 20.00
C TRP A 486 0.49 -6.84 20.94
N MET A 487 1.19 -5.79 20.49
CA MET A 487 2.18 -5.09 21.29
C MET A 487 1.57 -4.51 22.58
N LEU A 488 0.35 -3.96 22.49
CA LEU A 488 -0.39 -3.47 23.66
C LEU A 488 -0.67 -4.60 24.67
N LEU A 489 -1.22 -5.73 24.21
CA LEU A 489 -1.54 -6.88 25.07
C LEU A 489 -0.30 -7.39 25.79
N SER A 490 0.83 -7.50 25.09
CA SER A 490 2.11 -7.89 25.68
C SER A 490 2.54 -6.94 26.82
N ASN A 491 2.51 -5.62 26.57
CA ASN A 491 2.91 -4.64 27.56
C ASN A 491 1.92 -4.55 28.74
N TYR A 492 0.63 -4.76 28.48
CA TYR A 492 -0.40 -4.76 29.52
C TYR A 492 -0.19 -5.93 30.49
N VAL A 493 -0.01 -7.16 29.98
CA VAL A 493 0.25 -8.33 30.82
C VAL A 493 1.52 -8.16 31.64
N LYS A 494 2.58 -7.62 31.03
CA LYS A 494 3.84 -7.34 31.74
C LYS A 494 3.61 -6.34 32.88
N SER A 495 2.88 -5.25 32.66
CA SER A 495 2.61 -4.23 33.65
C SER A 495 1.70 -4.66 34.82
N GLN A 496 1.07 -5.81 34.73
CA GLN A 496 0.30 -6.40 35.85
C GLN A 496 1.15 -7.34 36.72
N ASN A 497 2.29 -7.81 36.19
CA ASN A 497 3.19 -8.73 36.86
C ASN A 497 4.39 -8.01 37.54
N ASP A 498 4.66 -6.76 37.14
CA ASP A 498 5.63 -5.85 37.76
C ASP A 498 4.95 -5.01 38.87
#